data_c4642eec56acff631adb6b6753edd1da
#
_entry.id   c4642eec56acff631adb6b6753edd1da
#
_cell.length_a   1.000
_cell.length_b   1.000
_cell.length_c   1.000
_cell.angle_alpha   90.00
_cell.angle_beta   90.00
_cell.angle_gamma   90.00
#
_symmetry.space_group_name_H-M   'P 1'
#
loop_
_entity.id
_entity.type
_entity.pdbx_description
1 polymer ?
#
loop_
_entity_poly.entity_id
_entity_poly.type
_entity_poly.pdbx_seq_one_letter_code
_entity_poly.pdbx_strand_id
1 'polypeptide(L)'
;GGYLTYNVKPKYNTIVKKAYCLNIFCSFMEKENIKLNEVSDSTMYLYIKSLKKRKCNDETIIKHGRTALEYIINLSQNNPDWKLASQVGTSEYGIHYSLKKYRHGGINREYPYHSSFNGLIHIRREAEYVRDHELSMWYEAIETTSFHPNLDDFLIARWQAFITLQEITGSRISEVHKITRVMIKQAVKNLFNGKPIVIKGIPILKGKYKGKTRNVQVDGESLQIVMLYIDMVEKKFEDIDHDFIFVNLTTGTPLSLSYLKNYAKKVINGSKYCNALRHLSNHSFRHRFITINVAKEIVKLSNSGSFSNILTVAANACRKISMHASNSALSHYVHLAADLINSDKNNVLEAPLSYEATFLQSLISVKELHDMGKIDDKDALYSFLDIANNFKNQ
;
A
#
# COMPACT_ATOMS: atom_id res chain seq x y z
N GLY A 1 -14.45 21.99 -16.49
CA GLY A 1 -13.10 21.76 -16.93
C GLY A 1 -12.02 22.57 -16.23
N GLY A 2 -12.07 23.91 -16.20
CA GLY A 2 -10.98 24.79 -15.78
C GLY A 2 -10.40 24.53 -14.39
N TYR A 3 -11.23 24.32 -13.38
CA TYR A 3 -10.77 24.01 -12.02
C TYR A 3 -9.84 22.80 -11.95
N LEU A 4 -10.12 21.73 -12.71
CA LEU A 4 -9.35 20.48 -12.64
C LEU A 4 -7.98 20.59 -13.33
N THR A 5 -7.77 21.59 -14.17
CA THR A 5 -6.57 21.77 -15.00
C THR A 5 -5.70 22.96 -14.62
N TYR A 6 -6.25 23.96 -13.91
CA TYR A 6 -5.63 25.26 -13.71
C TYR A 6 -4.48 25.27 -12.69
N ASN A 7 -4.54 24.45 -11.65
CA ASN A 7 -3.51 24.42 -10.61
C ASN A 7 -2.58 23.23 -10.76
N VAL A 8 -1.38 23.43 -11.30
CA VAL A 8 -0.30 22.43 -11.42
C VAL A 8 -0.75 21.23 -12.25
N LYS A 9 -0.24 21.02 -13.45
CA LYS A 9 -0.54 19.86 -14.33
C LYS A 9 -0.78 18.58 -13.51
N PRO A 10 -2.00 18.32 -12.99
CA PRO A 10 -2.24 17.18 -12.14
C PRO A 10 -2.18 15.91 -12.99
N LYS A 11 -1.67 14.84 -12.41
CA LYS A 11 -1.67 13.54 -13.10
C LYS A 11 -3.10 13.14 -13.45
N TYR A 12 -3.33 12.59 -14.64
CA TYR A 12 -4.63 12.14 -15.14
C TYR A 12 -5.49 11.43 -14.07
N ASN A 13 -4.92 10.46 -13.36
CA ASN A 13 -5.63 9.74 -12.30
C ASN A 13 -6.08 10.64 -11.11
N THR A 14 -5.40 11.75 -10.88
CA THR A 14 -5.80 12.73 -9.85
C THR A 14 -7.00 13.54 -10.34
N ILE A 15 -6.98 13.94 -11.61
CA ILE A 15 -8.10 14.64 -12.26
C ILE A 15 -9.36 13.77 -12.20
N VAL A 16 -9.26 12.51 -12.64
CA VAL A 16 -10.40 11.57 -12.63
C VAL A 16 -10.98 11.40 -11.22
N LYS A 17 -10.11 11.28 -10.20
CA LYS A 17 -10.56 11.15 -8.81
C LYS A 17 -11.24 12.42 -8.29
N LYS A 18 -10.71 13.60 -8.60
CA LYS A 18 -11.35 14.87 -8.24
C LYS A 18 -12.67 15.05 -8.97
N ALA A 19 -12.73 14.75 -10.26
CA ALA A 19 -13.96 14.79 -11.05
C ALA A 19 -15.04 13.88 -10.44
N TYR A 20 -14.68 12.67 -10.03
CA TYR A 20 -15.62 11.77 -9.34
C TYR A 20 -16.15 12.35 -8.03
N CYS A 21 -15.26 12.96 -7.20
CA CYS A 21 -15.70 13.61 -5.97
C CYS A 21 -16.64 14.78 -6.24
N LEU A 22 -16.35 15.59 -7.26
CA LEU A 22 -17.21 16.72 -7.65
C LEU A 22 -18.55 16.25 -8.21
N ASN A 23 -18.57 15.20 -9.03
CA ASN A 23 -19.84 14.64 -9.52
C ASN A 23 -20.76 14.24 -8.38
N ILE A 24 -20.22 13.62 -7.33
CA ILE A 24 -21.02 13.27 -6.11
C ILE A 24 -21.54 14.53 -5.40
N PHE A 25 -20.70 15.58 -5.32
CA PHE A 25 -21.13 16.85 -4.72
C PHE A 25 -22.22 17.54 -5.55
N CYS A 26 -22.05 17.62 -6.88
CA CYS A 26 -23.07 18.19 -7.78
C CYS A 26 -24.39 17.39 -7.72
N SER A 27 -24.35 16.07 -7.73
CA SER A 27 -25.53 15.22 -7.58
C SER A 27 -26.22 15.39 -6.21
N PHE A 28 -25.45 15.69 -5.16
CA PHE A 28 -26.01 16.03 -3.86
C PHE A 28 -26.74 17.37 -3.91
N MET A 29 -26.13 18.41 -4.48
CA MET A 29 -26.73 19.74 -4.63
C MET A 29 -28.01 19.69 -5.46
N GLU A 30 -28.00 18.96 -6.57
CA GLU A 30 -29.16 18.75 -7.42
C GLU A 30 -30.30 18.09 -6.66
N LYS A 31 -30.02 17.02 -5.90
CA LYS A 31 -31.00 16.30 -5.08
C LYS A 31 -31.62 17.17 -3.99
N GLU A 32 -30.82 18.01 -3.34
CA GLU A 32 -31.27 18.91 -2.28
C GLU A 32 -31.80 20.25 -2.84
N ASN A 33 -31.85 20.40 -4.17
CA ASN A 33 -32.28 21.61 -4.89
C ASN A 33 -31.52 22.89 -4.47
N ILE A 34 -30.21 22.75 -4.24
CA ILE A 34 -29.33 23.86 -3.82
C ILE A 34 -28.63 24.44 -5.05
N LYS A 35 -28.81 25.72 -5.33
CA LYS A 35 -28.07 26.39 -6.40
C LYS A 35 -26.66 26.71 -5.98
N LEU A 36 -25.75 26.81 -6.96
CA LEU A 36 -24.32 27.02 -6.70
C LEU A 36 -24.04 28.37 -6.00
N ASN A 37 -24.82 29.39 -6.29
CA ASN A 37 -24.73 30.71 -5.65
C ASN A 37 -25.39 30.77 -4.26
N GLU A 38 -26.05 29.70 -3.82
CA GLU A 38 -26.73 29.60 -2.52
C GLU A 38 -25.97 28.70 -1.54
N VAL A 39 -24.77 28.21 -1.92
CA VAL A 39 -23.99 27.36 -1.03
C VAL A 39 -23.54 28.11 0.22
N SER A 40 -23.63 27.43 1.36
CA SER A 40 -23.34 27.97 2.68
C SER A 40 -22.67 26.93 3.58
N ASP A 41 -22.27 27.33 4.78
CA ASP A 41 -21.75 26.41 5.80
C ASP A 41 -22.74 25.26 6.06
N SER A 42 -24.03 25.53 6.11
CA SER A 42 -25.08 24.52 6.28
C SER A 42 -25.07 23.50 5.11
N THR A 43 -24.81 23.94 3.88
CA THR A 43 -24.66 23.04 2.72
C THR A 43 -23.51 22.07 2.94
N MET A 44 -22.38 22.54 3.44
CA MET A 44 -21.24 21.66 3.74
C MET A 44 -21.55 20.66 4.84
N TYR A 45 -22.25 21.07 5.92
CA TYR A 45 -22.69 20.14 6.97
C TYR A 45 -23.66 19.08 6.44
N LEU A 46 -24.64 19.46 5.62
CA LEU A 46 -25.59 18.54 4.99
C LEU A 46 -24.87 17.56 4.05
N TYR A 47 -23.92 18.04 3.26
CA TYR A 47 -23.11 17.20 2.38
C TYR A 47 -22.34 16.15 3.16
N ILE A 48 -21.61 16.54 4.20
CA ILE A 48 -20.88 15.61 5.07
C ILE A 48 -21.82 14.60 5.72
N LYS A 49 -22.99 15.05 6.20
CA LYS A 49 -24.03 14.17 6.75
C LYS A 49 -24.53 13.17 5.71
N SER A 50 -24.71 13.58 4.45
CA SER A 50 -25.11 12.70 3.35
C SER A 50 -24.07 11.61 3.06
N LEU A 51 -22.78 11.95 3.12
CA LEU A 51 -21.68 10.99 2.95
C LEU A 51 -21.61 9.98 4.11
N LYS A 52 -21.88 10.41 5.35
CA LYS A 52 -21.99 9.51 6.51
C LYS A 52 -23.14 8.51 6.33
N LYS A 53 -24.29 8.95 5.86
CA LYS A 53 -25.44 8.07 5.54
C LYS A 53 -25.09 7.00 4.50
N ARG A 54 -24.18 7.28 3.57
CA ARG A 54 -23.64 6.33 2.59
C ARG A 54 -22.63 5.34 3.17
N LYS A 55 -22.41 5.33 4.49
CA LYS A 55 -21.42 4.48 5.19
C LYS A 55 -20.00 4.63 4.67
N CYS A 56 -19.65 5.81 4.15
CA CYS A 56 -18.27 6.13 3.80
C CYS A 56 -17.42 6.22 5.07
N ASN A 57 -16.16 5.79 4.99
CA ASN A 57 -15.21 6.02 6.08
C ASN A 57 -14.77 7.49 6.12
N ASP A 58 -14.28 7.93 7.29
CA ASP A 58 -13.93 9.33 7.54
C ASP A 58 -12.88 9.87 6.55
N GLU A 59 -11.88 9.05 6.17
CA GLU A 59 -10.88 9.44 5.17
C GLU A 59 -11.53 9.78 3.81
N THR A 60 -12.50 8.97 3.38
CA THR A 60 -13.26 9.20 2.16
C THR A 60 -14.12 10.46 2.28
N ILE A 61 -14.79 10.64 3.43
CA ILE A 61 -15.63 11.83 3.69
C ILE A 61 -14.76 13.11 3.65
N ILE A 62 -13.63 13.12 4.36
CA ILE A 62 -12.68 14.24 4.37
C ILE A 62 -12.20 14.56 2.95
N LYS A 63 -11.87 13.54 2.17
CA LYS A 63 -11.42 13.73 0.80
C LYS A 63 -12.50 14.34 -0.10
N HIS A 64 -13.74 13.85 -0.02
CA HIS A 64 -14.86 14.39 -0.77
C HIS A 64 -15.18 15.81 -0.35
N GLY A 65 -15.31 16.05 0.95
CA GLY A 65 -15.60 17.37 1.51
C GLY A 65 -14.52 18.40 1.15
N ARG A 66 -13.24 18.02 1.27
CA ARG A 66 -12.13 18.90 0.89
C ARG A 66 -12.13 19.23 -0.60
N THR A 67 -12.42 18.24 -1.47
CA THR A 67 -12.49 18.50 -2.91
C THR A 67 -13.63 19.44 -3.26
N ALA A 68 -14.80 19.31 -2.62
CA ALA A 68 -15.92 20.24 -2.77
C ALA A 68 -15.55 21.65 -2.29
N LEU A 69 -14.96 21.75 -1.10
CA LEU A 69 -14.51 23.03 -0.54
C LEU A 69 -13.47 23.73 -1.44
N GLU A 70 -12.44 23.02 -1.91
CA GLU A 70 -11.45 23.56 -2.85
C GLU A 70 -12.10 24.04 -4.14
N TYR A 71 -13.12 23.36 -4.62
CA TYR A 71 -13.86 23.76 -5.81
C TYR A 71 -14.64 25.05 -5.57
N ILE A 72 -15.36 25.16 -4.46
CA ILE A 72 -16.14 26.35 -4.12
C ILE A 72 -15.21 27.56 -3.89
N ILE A 73 -14.07 27.38 -3.20
CA ILE A 73 -13.05 28.44 -3.04
C ILE A 73 -12.55 28.93 -4.39
N ASN A 74 -12.25 28.02 -5.31
CA ASN A 74 -11.79 28.39 -6.66
C ASN A 74 -12.88 29.14 -7.44
N LEU A 75 -14.14 28.74 -7.32
CA LEU A 75 -15.26 29.47 -7.93
C LEU A 75 -15.41 30.87 -7.35
N SER A 76 -15.30 31.01 -6.01
CA SER A 76 -15.37 32.30 -5.33
C SER A 76 -14.24 33.25 -5.79
N GLN A 77 -13.04 32.72 -5.97
CA GLN A 77 -11.89 33.49 -6.48
C GLN A 77 -12.07 33.96 -7.92
N ASN A 78 -12.71 33.13 -8.77
CA ASN A 78 -12.96 33.48 -10.17
C ASN A 78 -14.24 34.31 -10.39
N ASN A 79 -15.12 34.35 -9.38
CA ASN A 79 -16.38 35.07 -9.40
C ASN A 79 -16.57 35.77 -8.04
N PRO A 80 -15.83 36.86 -7.75
CA PRO A 80 -15.85 37.54 -6.44
C PRO A 80 -17.24 37.98 -6.00
N ASP A 81 -18.04 38.43 -6.94
CA ASP A 81 -19.41 38.89 -6.70
C ASP A 81 -20.36 37.83 -6.15
N TRP A 82 -20.03 36.56 -6.33
CA TRP A 82 -20.85 35.45 -5.81
C TRP A 82 -20.66 35.24 -4.31
N LYS A 83 -19.62 35.81 -3.71
CA LYS A 83 -19.36 35.74 -2.26
C LYS A 83 -19.49 34.30 -1.68
N LEU A 84 -19.01 33.27 -2.42
CA LEU A 84 -19.23 31.87 -2.07
C LEU A 84 -18.43 31.40 -0.88
N ALA A 85 -17.14 31.74 -0.80
CA ALA A 85 -16.27 31.28 0.27
C ALA A 85 -15.21 32.31 0.66
N SER A 86 -14.99 32.47 1.97
CA SER A 86 -13.92 33.31 2.53
C SER A 86 -13.25 32.63 3.73
N GLN A 87 -12.07 33.17 4.13
CA GLN A 87 -11.50 32.75 5.40
C GLN A 87 -12.35 33.26 6.56
N VAL A 88 -12.35 32.52 7.69
CA VAL A 88 -13.07 32.90 8.91
C VAL A 88 -12.78 34.34 9.31
N GLY A 89 -13.82 35.10 9.59
CA GLY A 89 -13.73 36.53 9.99
C GLY A 89 -14.46 37.51 9.07
N THR A 90 -14.97 37.07 7.93
CA THR A 90 -15.78 37.89 7.01
C THR A 90 -17.22 37.39 6.96
N SER A 91 -18.20 38.21 7.37
CA SER A 91 -19.59 37.81 7.55
C SER A 91 -20.44 37.73 6.27
N GLU A 92 -19.92 38.15 5.14
CA GLU A 92 -20.72 38.29 3.90
C GLU A 92 -20.69 37.07 2.97
N TYR A 93 -19.98 36.03 3.33
CA TYR A 93 -19.77 34.86 2.47
C TYR A 93 -20.56 33.64 2.95
N GLY A 94 -20.97 32.79 2.01
CA GLY A 94 -21.77 31.60 2.31
C GLY A 94 -21.00 30.51 3.09
N ILE A 95 -19.73 30.31 2.76
CA ILE A 95 -18.85 29.30 3.39
C ILE A 95 -17.63 29.96 4.05
N HIS A 96 -17.37 29.57 5.30
CA HIS A 96 -16.24 30.01 6.06
C HIS A 96 -15.23 28.89 6.27
N TYR A 97 -13.98 29.11 5.85
CA TYR A 97 -12.91 28.12 6.00
C TYR A 97 -11.69 28.70 6.69
N SER A 98 -10.90 27.83 7.30
CA SER A 98 -9.58 28.14 7.84
C SER A 98 -8.49 27.42 7.05
N LEU A 99 -7.25 27.90 7.11
CA LEU A 99 -6.09 27.20 6.54
C LEU A 99 -5.38 26.45 7.64
N LYS A 100 -5.29 25.12 7.51
CA LYS A 100 -4.48 24.27 8.39
C LYS A 100 -3.14 23.96 7.75
N LYS A 101 -2.07 24.03 8.54
CA LYS A 101 -0.70 23.72 8.12
C LYS A 101 -0.36 22.28 8.41
N TYR A 102 0.36 21.64 7.51
CA TYR A 102 0.97 20.33 7.73
C TYR A 102 2.34 20.24 7.07
N ARG A 103 3.23 19.48 7.68
CA ARG A 103 4.57 19.25 7.15
C ARG A 103 4.62 17.94 6.41
N HIS A 104 5.01 17.96 5.14
CA HIS A 104 5.18 16.75 4.33
C HIS A 104 6.46 16.81 3.51
N GLY A 105 7.36 15.85 3.71
CA GLY A 105 8.64 15.80 3.00
C GLY A 105 9.55 17.02 3.28
N GLY A 106 9.48 17.60 4.48
CA GLY A 106 10.24 18.80 4.84
C GLY A 106 9.61 20.12 4.40
N ILE A 107 8.53 20.10 3.63
CA ILE A 107 7.85 21.30 3.10
C ILE A 107 6.58 21.55 3.91
N ASN A 108 6.41 22.77 4.39
CA ASN A 108 5.16 23.22 4.98
C ASN A 108 4.14 23.45 3.87
N ARG A 109 2.96 22.86 4.03
CA ARG A 109 1.84 23.00 3.11
C ARG A 109 0.61 23.43 3.88
N GLU A 110 -0.28 24.14 3.21
CA GLU A 110 -1.56 24.56 3.74
C GLU A 110 -2.69 23.90 2.97
N TYR A 111 -3.79 23.68 3.65
CA TYR A 111 -5.01 23.17 3.03
C TYR A 111 -6.24 23.79 3.68
N PRO A 112 -7.31 24.00 2.90
CA PRO A 112 -8.54 24.54 3.44
C PRO A 112 -9.24 23.52 4.35
N TYR A 113 -9.75 24.01 5.46
CA TYR A 113 -10.45 23.23 6.47
C TYR A 113 -11.77 23.90 6.83
N HIS A 114 -12.86 23.15 6.82
CA HIS A 114 -14.19 23.60 7.21
C HIS A 114 -14.61 22.91 8.49
N SER A 115 -15.39 23.61 9.33
CA SER A 115 -15.86 23.09 10.63
C SER A 115 -16.70 21.81 10.55
N SER A 116 -17.35 21.56 9.41
CA SER A 116 -18.07 20.30 9.16
C SER A 116 -17.18 19.04 9.19
N PHE A 117 -15.85 19.20 9.15
CA PHE A 117 -14.90 18.09 9.28
C PHE A 117 -14.53 17.79 10.74
N ASN A 118 -15.03 18.57 11.69
CA ASN A 118 -14.79 18.31 13.11
C ASN A 118 -15.35 16.93 13.51
N GLY A 119 -14.58 16.22 14.33
CA GLY A 119 -14.93 14.86 14.76
C GLY A 119 -14.71 13.76 13.72
N LEU A 120 -14.27 14.08 12.49
CA LEU A 120 -13.80 13.08 11.54
C LEU A 120 -12.35 12.72 11.85
N ILE A 121 -12.09 11.42 12.01
CA ILE A 121 -10.78 10.91 12.39
C ILE A 121 -10.12 10.29 11.17
N HIS A 122 -8.93 10.78 10.82
CA HIS A 122 -8.08 10.14 9.84
C HIS A 122 -7.36 8.97 10.51
N ILE A 123 -8.03 7.82 10.62
CA ILE A 123 -7.40 6.60 11.12
C ILE A 123 -6.47 6.10 10.04
N ARG A 124 -5.17 6.21 10.27
CA ARG A 124 -4.18 5.53 9.45
C ARG A 124 -4.33 4.04 9.73
N ARG A 125 -4.90 3.29 8.78
CA ARG A 125 -4.92 1.83 8.91
C ARG A 125 -3.48 1.34 8.93
N GLU A 126 -3.18 0.50 9.88
CA GLU A 126 -1.91 -0.22 9.89
C GLU A 126 -1.81 -1.06 8.63
N ALA A 127 -0.58 -1.17 8.10
CA ALA A 127 -0.36 -1.97 6.92
C ALA A 127 -0.37 -3.45 7.34
N GLU A 128 -1.37 -4.18 6.91
CA GLU A 128 -1.46 -5.61 7.15
C GLU A 128 -0.67 -6.37 6.08
N TYR A 129 0.07 -7.39 6.50
CA TYR A 129 0.78 -8.29 5.61
C TYR A 129 0.15 -9.70 5.66
N VAL A 130 0.32 -10.44 4.59
CA VAL A 130 -0.18 -11.83 4.50
C VAL A 130 0.69 -12.74 5.38
N ARG A 131 0.11 -13.39 6.38
CA ARG A 131 0.77 -14.40 7.22
C ARG A 131 0.81 -15.76 6.52
N ASP A 132 1.60 -16.72 7.01
CA ASP A 132 1.78 -18.01 6.32
C ASP A 132 0.47 -18.81 6.22
N HIS A 133 -0.32 -18.89 7.29
CA HIS A 133 -1.63 -19.54 7.24
C HIS A 133 -2.62 -18.84 6.31
N GLU A 134 -2.57 -17.51 6.20
CA GLU A 134 -3.38 -16.75 5.26
C GLU A 134 -2.92 -16.95 3.82
N LEU A 135 -1.61 -17.11 3.60
CA LEU A 135 -1.05 -17.42 2.30
C LEU A 135 -1.57 -18.77 1.78
N SER A 136 -1.60 -19.80 2.64
CA SER A 136 -2.21 -21.09 2.29
C SER A 136 -3.68 -20.93 1.90
N MET A 137 -4.46 -20.17 2.68
CA MET A 137 -5.85 -19.86 2.34
C MET A 137 -5.99 -19.11 1.00
N TRP A 138 -5.01 -18.24 0.66
CA TRP A 138 -5.00 -17.57 -0.64
C TRP A 138 -4.80 -18.54 -1.79
N TYR A 139 -3.86 -19.50 -1.65
CA TYR A 139 -3.64 -20.52 -2.69
C TYR A 139 -4.88 -21.39 -2.87
N GLU A 140 -5.50 -21.85 -1.78
CA GLU A 140 -6.69 -22.71 -1.82
C GLU A 140 -7.98 -21.98 -2.25
N ALA A 141 -8.02 -20.65 -2.19
CA ALA A 141 -9.23 -19.88 -2.49
C ALA A 141 -9.78 -20.12 -3.90
N ILE A 142 -8.92 -20.47 -4.86
CA ILE A 142 -9.32 -20.75 -6.26
C ILE A 142 -10.20 -22.00 -6.35
N GLU A 143 -9.98 -22.99 -5.49
CA GLU A 143 -10.69 -24.27 -5.54
C GLU A 143 -12.13 -24.15 -5.02
N THR A 144 -12.40 -23.14 -4.21
CA THR A 144 -13.71 -22.96 -3.57
C THR A 144 -14.47 -21.75 -4.06
N THR A 145 -13.91 -21.01 -5.01
CA THR A 145 -14.51 -19.75 -5.48
C THR A 145 -15.67 -19.97 -6.46
N SER A 146 -16.79 -19.28 -6.22
CA SER A 146 -17.87 -19.20 -7.19
C SER A 146 -17.57 -18.30 -8.40
N PHE A 147 -16.44 -17.56 -8.37
CA PHE A 147 -16.04 -16.71 -9.48
C PHE A 147 -15.58 -17.49 -10.72
N HIS A 148 -15.11 -18.71 -10.51
CA HIS A 148 -14.74 -19.66 -11.58
C HIS A 148 -15.53 -20.97 -11.42
N PRO A 149 -16.78 -21.01 -11.90
CA PRO A 149 -17.62 -22.20 -11.72
C PRO A 149 -17.09 -23.43 -12.46
N ASN A 150 -16.34 -23.24 -13.54
CA ASN A 150 -15.67 -24.30 -14.31
C ASN A 150 -14.15 -24.14 -14.09
N LEU A 151 -13.69 -24.58 -12.93
CA LEU A 151 -12.28 -24.57 -12.61
C LEU A 151 -11.54 -25.62 -13.43
N ASP A 152 -10.42 -25.24 -14.03
CA ASP A 152 -9.50 -26.09 -14.75
C ASP A 152 -8.06 -25.87 -14.28
N ASP A 153 -7.15 -26.75 -14.67
CA ASP A 153 -5.74 -26.68 -14.30
C ASP A 153 -5.09 -25.35 -14.76
N PHE A 154 -5.59 -24.79 -15.85
CA PHE A 154 -5.09 -23.53 -16.37
C PHE A 154 -5.45 -22.34 -15.47
N LEU A 155 -6.67 -22.33 -14.93
CA LEU A 155 -7.11 -21.31 -13.96
C LEU A 155 -6.37 -21.46 -12.64
N ILE A 156 -6.12 -22.69 -12.19
CA ILE A 156 -5.32 -23.00 -11.00
C ILE A 156 -3.89 -22.48 -11.20
N ALA A 157 -3.22 -22.87 -12.28
CA ALA A 157 -1.86 -22.45 -12.56
C ALA A 157 -1.74 -20.93 -12.71
N ARG A 158 -2.72 -20.26 -13.35
CA ARG A 158 -2.77 -18.80 -13.44
C ARG A 158 -2.88 -18.14 -12.07
N TRP A 159 -3.71 -18.69 -11.19
CA TRP A 159 -3.89 -18.17 -9.85
C TRP A 159 -2.62 -18.35 -9.01
N GLN A 160 -2.02 -19.52 -9.04
CA GLN A 160 -0.76 -19.79 -8.37
C GLN A 160 0.36 -18.87 -8.85
N ALA A 161 0.57 -18.75 -10.16
CA ALA A 161 1.55 -17.85 -10.74
C ALA A 161 1.30 -16.37 -10.35
N PHE A 162 0.02 -15.96 -10.27
CA PHE A 162 -0.37 -14.62 -9.90
C PHE A 162 -0.02 -14.28 -8.44
N ILE A 163 -0.26 -15.21 -7.51
CA ILE A 163 0.09 -15.04 -6.10
C ILE A 163 1.60 -15.08 -5.94
N THR A 164 2.25 -16.10 -6.49
CA THR A 164 3.69 -16.30 -6.39
C THR A 164 4.47 -15.09 -6.87
N LEU A 165 4.13 -14.51 -8.02
CA LEU A 165 4.80 -13.30 -8.51
C LEU A 165 4.65 -12.10 -7.56
N GLN A 166 3.52 -11.93 -6.90
CA GLN A 166 3.35 -10.88 -5.92
C GLN A 166 4.21 -11.15 -4.67
N GLU A 167 4.26 -12.39 -4.21
CA GLU A 167 5.00 -12.81 -3.05
C GLU A 167 6.52 -12.65 -3.26
N ILE A 168 7.08 -13.29 -4.29
CA ILE A 168 8.53 -13.32 -4.51
C ILE A 168 9.11 -11.99 -4.96
N THR A 169 8.32 -11.10 -5.56
CA THR A 169 8.82 -9.82 -6.07
C THR A 169 8.45 -8.64 -5.18
N GLY A 170 7.44 -8.75 -4.33
CA GLY A 170 6.87 -7.62 -3.60
C GLY A 170 6.43 -6.47 -4.51
N SER A 171 6.16 -6.76 -5.78
CA SER A 171 5.78 -5.77 -6.78
C SER A 171 4.36 -5.27 -6.56
N ARG A 172 4.12 -3.98 -6.85
CA ARG A 172 2.75 -3.50 -6.95
C ARG A 172 2.05 -4.19 -8.12
N ILE A 173 0.74 -4.40 -8.04
CA ILE A 173 -0.02 -5.08 -9.09
C ILE A 173 0.19 -4.46 -10.49
N SER A 174 0.42 -3.15 -10.57
CA SER A 174 0.74 -2.48 -11.82
C SER A 174 2.15 -2.78 -12.34
N GLU A 175 3.07 -3.14 -11.44
CA GLU A 175 4.44 -3.58 -11.75
C GLU A 175 4.42 -5.07 -12.13
N VAL A 176 3.67 -5.91 -11.39
CA VAL A 176 3.41 -7.33 -11.75
C VAL A 176 2.87 -7.45 -13.17
N HIS A 177 1.90 -6.62 -13.55
CA HIS A 177 1.36 -6.58 -14.91
C HIS A 177 2.40 -6.27 -16.00
N LYS A 178 3.53 -5.67 -15.63
CA LYS A 178 4.63 -5.32 -16.55
C LYS A 178 5.79 -6.31 -16.51
N ILE A 179 5.75 -7.32 -15.64
CA ILE A 179 6.68 -8.45 -15.70
C ILE A 179 6.31 -9.29 -16.90
N THR A 180 7.29 -9.67 -17.72
CA THR A 180 7.09 -10.36 -18.98
C THR A 180 7.57 -11.81 -18.93
N ARG A 181 7.12 -12.63 -19.84
CA ARG A 181 7.55 -14.03 -20.00
C ARG A 181 9.06 -14.09 -20.24
N VAL A 182 9.57 -13.21 -21.11
CA VAL A 182 11.01 -13.10 -21.38
C VAL A 182 11.82 -12.83 -20.11
N MET A 183 11.37 -11.91 -19.24
CA MET A 183 12.04 -11.62 -17.96
C MET A 183 12.13 -12.86 -17.07
N ILE A 184 11.07 -13.65 -16.98
CA ILE A 184 11.03 -14.89 -16.19
C ILE A 184 11.95 -15.94 -16.80
N LYS A 185 11.83 -16.20 -18.11
CA LYS A 185 12.69 -17.15 -18.83
C LYS A 185 14.17 -16.81 -18.71
N GLN A 186 14.53 -15.52 -18.77
CA GLN A 186 15.91 -15.10 -18.55
C GLN A 186 16.39 -15.37 -17.11
N ALA A 187 15.53 -15.21 -16.10
CA ALA A 187 15.86 -15.53 -14.73
C ALA A 187 16.08 -17.04 -14.53
N VAL A 188 15.21 -17.87 -15.14
CA VAL A 188 15.28 -19.35 -15.07
C VAL A 188 16.60 -19.89 -15.66
N LYS A 189 17.15 -19.28 -16.70
CA LYS A 189 18.45 -19.69 -17.25
C LYS A 189 19.58 -19.75 -16.23
N ASN A 190 19.49 -18.96 -15.16
CA ASN A 190 20.47 -18.95 -14.09
C ASN A 190 20.29 -20.12 -13.08
N LEU A 191 19.12 -20.78 -13.06
CA LEU A 191 18.85 -21.91 -12.17
C LEU A 191 19.86 -23.06 -12.37
N PHE A 192 20.22 -23.31 -13.61
CA PHE A 192 21.10 -24.43 -13.99
C PHE A 192 22.59 -24.06 -13.92
N ASN A 193 22.93 -22.81 -13.66
CA ASN A 193 24.32 -22.31 -13.70
C ASN A 193 24.91 -22.04 -12.31
N GLY A 194 24.23 -22.43 -11.21
CA GLY A 194 24.67 -22.15 -9.83
C GLY A 194 24.75 -20.64 -9.47
N LYS A 195 24.18 -19.78 -10.31
CA LYS A 195 24.16 -18.32 -10.10
C LYS A 195 22.87 -17.89 -9.37
N PRO A 196 22.90 -16.80 -8.60
CA PRO A 196 21.69 -16.26 -8.02
C PRO A 196 20.61 -16.00 -9.09
N ILE A 197 19.41 -16.49 -8.83
CA ILE A 197 18.26 -16.32 -9.73
C ILE A 197 17.70 -14.91 -9.50
N VAL A 198 17.73 -14.08 -10.53
CA VAL A 198 17.35 -12.67 -10.42
C VAL A 198 16.41 -12.29 -11.55
N ILE A 199 15.21 -11.85 -11.20
CA ILE A 199 14.31 -11.20 -12.16
C ILE A 199 14.80 -9.76 -12.34
N LYS A 200 15.31 -9.45 -13.54
CA LYS A 200 15.88 -8.14 -13.86
C LYS A 200 14.88 -7.22 -14.55
N GLY A 201 15.05 -5.92 -14.34
CA GLY A 201 14.34 -4.91 -15.13
C GLY A 201 12.89 -4.65 -14.71
N ILE A 202 12.44 -5.06 -13.52
CA ILE A 202 11.07 -4.80 -13.05
C ILE A 202 10.85 -3.28 -12.96
N PRO A 203 9.88 -2.71 -13.72
CA PRO A 203 9.69 -1.27 -13.77
C PRO A 203 9.08 -0.71 -12.49
N ILE A 204 9.56 0.44 -12.03
CA ILE A 204 9.02 1.17 -10.89
C ILE A 204 8.05 2.23 -11.41
N LEU A 205 6.74 2.01 -11.17
CA LEU A 205 5.69 2.84 -11.75
C LEU A 205 5.18 3.96 -10.81
N LYS A 206 5.59 3.97 -9.54
CA LYS A 206 5.14 4.95 -8.54
C LYS A 206 6.27 5.37 -7.60
N GLY A 207 6.10 6.53 -6.96
CA GLY A 207 7.02 7.04 -5.94
C GLY A 207 8.21 7.81 -6.51
N LYS A 208 9.21 8.06 -5.65
CA LYS A 208 10.43 8.84 -5.96
C LYS A 208 11.24 8.25 -7.12
N TYR A 209 11.25 6.93 -7.23
CA TYR A 209 12.03 6.19 -8.24
C TYR A 209 11.22 5.80 -9.48
N LYS A 210 10.07 6.45 -9.70
CA LYS A 210 9.24 6.22 -10.91
C LYS A 210 10.07 6.39 -12.18
N GLY A 211 9.95 5.42 -13.10
CA GLY A 211 10.69 5.39 -14.37
C GLY A 211 12.02 4.65 -14.31
N LYS A 212 12.50 4.27 -13.11
CA LYS A 212 13.64 3.36 -12.96
C LYS A 212 13.16 1.91 -12.94
N THR A 213 14.11 0.98 -13.03
CA THR A 213 13.88 -0.45 -12.86
C THR A 213 14.55 -0.95 -11.57
N ARG A 214 14.12 -2.12 -11.11
CA ARG A 214 14.78 -2.87 -10.03
C ARG A 214 14.96 -4.33 -10.38
N ASN A 215 15.91 -4.96 -9.73
CA ASN A 215 16.18 -6.39 -9.83
C ASN A 215 15.76 -7.03 -8.51
N VAL A 216 15.21 -8.24 -8.56
CA VAL A 216 14.78 -8.97 -7.38
C VAL A 216 15.34 -10.38 -7.46
N GLN A 217 16.07 -10.77 -6.42
CA GLN A 217 16.54 -12.15 -6.25
C GLN A 217 15.34 -12.99 -5.76
N VAL A 218 15.16 -14.16 -6.35
CA VAL A 218 14.05 -15.07 -6.08
C VAL A 218 14.57 -16.49 -5.88
N ASP A 219 13.77 -17.33 -5.27
CA ASP A 219 14.05 -18.76 -5.18
C ASP A 219 13.63 -19.52 -6.45
N GLY A 220 14.24 -20.69 -6.68
CA GLY A 220 14.02 -21.47 -7.89
C GLY A 220 12.68 -22.17 -7.93
N GLU A 221 12.19 -22.65 -6.77
CA GLU A 221 10.94 -23.40 -6.69
C GLU A 221 9.75 -22.49 -7.01
N SER A 222 9.69 -21.33 -6.37
CA SER A 222 8.66 -20.35 -6.67
C SER A 222 8.68 -19.89 -8.13
N LEU A 223 9.87 -19.76 -8.72
CA LEU A 223 9.97 -19.38 -10.13
C LEU A 223 9.44 -20.47 -11.08
N GLN A 224 9.61 -21.75 -10.72
CA GLN A 224 9.07 -22.88 -11.48
C GLN A 224 7.54 -22.88 -11.52
N ILE A 225 6.87 -22.47 -10.44
CA ILE A 225 5.39 -22.31 -10.42
C ILE A 225 4.95 -21.32 -11.49
N VAL A 226 5.68 -20.20 -11.62
CA VAL A 226 5.40 -19.20 -12.65
C VAL A 226 5.70 -19.72 -14.05
N MET A 227 6.80 -20.49 -14.20
CA MET A 227 7.16 -21.10 -15.49
C MET A 227 6.13 -22.11 -15.95
N LEU A 228 5.61 -22.96 -15.05
CA LEU A 228 4.55 -23.91 -15.39
C LEU A 228 3.37 -23.21 -16.09
N TYR A 229 2.89 -22.12 -15.52
CA TYR A 229 1.82 -21.34 -16.15
C TYR A 229 2.24 -20.75 -17.50
N ILE A 230 3.46 -20.23 -17.62
CA ILE A 230 3.99 -19.68 -18.88
C ILE A 230 4.01 -20.76 -19.96
N ASP A 231 4.52 -21.96 -19.63
CA ASP A 231 4.61 -23.08 -20.56
C ASP A 231 3.20 -23.54 -21.01
N MET A 232 2.23 -23.56 -20.10
CA MET A 232 0.83 -23.84 -20.44
C MET A 232 0.25 -22.78 -21.41
N VAL A 233 0.56 -21.51 -21.18
CA VAL A 233 0.13 -20.41 -22.06
C VAL A 233 0.72 -20.59 -23.45
N GLU A 234 2.03 -20.82 -23.55
CA GLU A 234 2.72 -20.94 -24.85
C GLU A 234 2.35 -22.20 -25.59
N LYS A 235 2.10 -23.31 -24.89
CA LYS A 235 1.59 -24.54 -25.51
C LYS A 235 0.17 -24.38 -26.05
N LYS A 236 -0.67 -23.59 -25.37
CA LYS A 236 -2.08 -23.40 -25.80
C LYS A 236 -2.22 -22.38 -26.92
N PHE A 237 -1.35 -21.39 -26.97
CA PHE A 237 -1.41 -20.27 -27.91
C PHE A 237 -0.05 -20.16 -28.63
N GLU A 238 0.10 -20.81 -29.77
CA GLU A 238 1.37 -20.90 -30.50
C GLU A 238 1.88 -19.55 -31.02
N ASP A 239 0.96 -18.66 -31.44
CA ASP A 239 1.27 -17.37 -32.08
C ASP A 239 0.84 -16.17 -31.22
N ILE A 240 1.37 -16.07 -29.97
CA ILE A 240 1.11 -14.89 -29.15
C ILE A 240 2.04 -13.74 -29.54
N ASP A 241 1.47 -12.63 -30.01
CA ASP A 241 2.16 -11.40 -30.47
C ASP A 241 2.65 -10.48 -29.36
N HIS A 242 2.48 -10.86 -28.09
CA HIS A 242 2.85 -10.07 -26.91
C HIS A 242 3.60 -10.90 -25.87
N ASP A 243 4.28 -10.23 -24.92
CA ASP A 243 5.10 -10.88 -23.90
C ASP A 243 4.50 -10.82 -22.46
N PHE A 244 3.23 -10.47 -22.34
CA PHE A 244 2.55 -10.46 -21.03
C PHE A 244 2.36 -11.87 -20.49
N ILE A 245 2.56 -12.04 -19.15
CA ILE A 245 2.39 -13.35 -18.52
C ILE A 245 0.91 -13.74 -18.44
N PHE A 246 0.06 -12.82 -17.95
CA PHE A 246 -1.35 -13.13 -17.67
C PHE A 246 -2.23 -12.84 -18.88
N VAL A 247 -2.86 -13.89 -19.41
CA VAL A 247 -3.68 -13.86 -20.61
C VAL A 247 -5.13 -14.29 -20.36
N ASN A 248 -5.99 -13.89 -21.26
CA ASN A 248 -7.34 -14.46 -21.37
C ASN A 248 -7.22 -15.89 -21.89
N LEU A 249 -7.82 -16.85 -21.19
CA LEU A 249 -7.66 -18.28 -21.49
C LEU A 249 -8.42 -18.74 -22.74
N THR A 250 -9.30 -17.92 -23.31
CA THR A 250 -10.01 -18.20 -24.55
C THR A 250 -9.31 -17.59 -25.75
N THR A 251 -8.82 -16.36 -25.62
CA THR A 251 -8.31 -15.58 -26.75
C THR A 251 -6.79 -15.40 -26.78
N GLY A 252 -6.08 -15.76 -25.70
CA GLY A 252 -4.65 -15.49 -25.57
C GLY A 252 -4.28 -14.02 -25.37
N THR A 253 -5.24 -13.09 -25.45
CA THR A 253 -4.97 -11.65 -25.29
C THR A 253 -4.56 -11.26 -23.86
N PRO A 254 -3.75 -10.21 -23.67
CA PRO A 254 -3.32 -9.80 -22.34
C PRO A 254 -4.49 -9.43 -21.44
N LEU A 255 -4.48 -9.90 -20.18
CA LEU A 255 -5.42 -9.42 -19.19
C LEU A 255 -5.14 -7.95 -18.87
N SER A 256 -6.19 -7.13 -18.85
CA SER A 256 -6.06 -5.72 -18.51
C SER A 256 -5.58 -5.51 -17.06
N LEU A 257 -4.86 -4.41 -16.82
CA LEU A 257 -4.47 -4.03 -15.46
C LEU A 257 -5.68 -3.87 -14.52
N SER A 258 -6.81 -3.41 -15.05
CA SER A 258 -8.05 -3.27 -14.26
C SER A 258 -8.58 -4.64 -13.84
N TYR A 259 -8.52 -5.63 -14.71
CA TYR A 259 -8.89 -7.01 -14.37
C TYR A 259 -7.99 -7.55 -13.25
N LEU A 260 -6.66 -7.47 -13.40
CA LEU A 260 -5.72 -7.99 -12.41
C LEU A 260 -5.85 -7.29 -11.04
N LYS A 261 -6.12 -5.99 -11.00
CA LYS A 261 -6.37 -5.27 -9.74
C LYS A 261 -7.54 -5.84 -8.95
N ASN A 262 -8.58 -6.31 -9.63
CA ASN A 262 -9.80 -6.81 -9.01
C ASN A 262 -9.83 -8.34 -8.91
N TYR A 263 -8.92 -9.04 -9.58
CA TYR A 263 -8.93 -10.49 -9.71
C TYR A 263 -8.88 -11.18 -8.35
N ALA A 264 -7.89 -10.87 -7.53
CA ALA A 264 -7.78 -11.47 -6.21
C ALA A 264 -9.05 -11.24 -5.37
N LYS A 265 -9.57 -10.02 -5.36
CA LYS A 265 -10.78 -9.70 -4.61
C LYS A 265 -11.99 -10.51 -5.08
N LYS A 266 -12.12 -10.73 -6.39
CA LYS A 266 -13.22 -11.54 -6.95
C LYS A 266 -13.11 -13.01 -6.55
N VAL A 267 -11.90 -13.60 -6.64
CA VAL A 267 -11.66 -14.98 -6.23
C VAL A 267 -11.91 -15.15 -4.74
N ILE A 268 -11.32 -14.30 -3.89
CA ILE A 268 -11.46 -14.38 -2.43
C ILE A 268 -12.92 -14.18 -2.00
N ASN A 269 -13.62 -13.18 -2.55
CA ASN A 269 -15.01 -12.92 -2.16
C ASN A 269 -15.96 -14.07 -2.54
N GLY A 270 -15.65 -14.82 -3.57
CA GLY A 270 -16.41 -16.02 -3.98
C GLY A 270 -16.02 -17.30 -3.25
N SER A 271 -14.96 -17.29 -2.44
CA SER A 271 -14.42 -18.47 -1.77
C SER A 271 -14.92 -18.63 -0.34
N LYS A 272 -14.74 -19.81 0.24
CA LYS A 272 -15.00 -20.08 1.67
C LYS A 272 -14.16 -19.20 2.61
N TYR A 273 -13.06 -18.64 2.12
CA TYR A 273 -12.14 -17.78 2.88
C TYR A 273 -12.46 -16.30 2.84
N CYS A 274 -13.60 -15.89 2.27
CA CYS A 274 -14.00 -14.48 2.12
C CYS A 274 -13.88 -13.68 3.43
N ASN A 275 -14.36 -14.23 4.54
CA ASN A 275 -14.32 -13.53 5.83
C ASN A 275 -12.90 -13.49 6.43
N ALA A 276 -12.16 -14.59 6.36
CA ALA A 276 -10.81 -14.71 6.91
C ALA A 276 -9.84 -13.75 6.19
N LEU A 277 -9.95 -13.61 4.87
CA LEU A 277 -9.03 -12.82 4.04
C LEU A 277 -9.55 -11.42 3.70
N ARG A 278 -10.69 -11.00 4.24
CA ARG A 278 -11.37 -9.72 3.91
C ARG A 278 -10.50 -8.49 4.13
N HIS A 279 -9.63 -8.53 5.13
CA HIS A 279 -8.75 -7.42 5.52
C HIS A 279 -7.54 -7.28 4.59
N LEU A 280 -7.18 -8.33 3.84
CA LEU A 280 -6.02 -8.38 2.95
C LEU A 280 -6.33 -7.89 1.52
N SER A 281 -5.28 -7.53 0.83
CA SER A 281 -5.33 -7.06 -0.56
C SER A 281 -4.05 -7.44 -1.33
N ASN A 282 -4.02 -7.22 -2.65
CA ASN A 282 -2.78 -7.36 -3.42
C ASN A 282 -1.60 -6.56 -2.83
N HIS A 283 -1.85 -5.48 -2.09
CA HIS A 283 -0.79 -4.69 -1.48
C HIS A 283 -0.20 -5.36 -0.24
N SER A 284 -0.96 -6.23 0.42
CA SER A 284 -0.52 -6.99 1.59
C SER A 284 0.61 -7.98 1.27
N PHE A 285 0.69 -8.48 0.03
CA PHE A 285 1.85 -9.28 -0.45
C PHE A 285 3.13 -8.44 -0.49
N ARG A 286 3.04 -7.19 -0.90
CA ARG A 286 4.19 -6.30 -0.86
C ARG A 286 4.62 -6.01 0.58
N HIS A 287 3.67 -5.86 1.49
CA HIS A 287 3.98 -5.72 2.92
C HIS A 287 4.66 -6.99 3.44
N ARG A 288 4.14 -8.19 3.12
CA ARG A 288 4.77 -9.48 3.44
C ARG A 288 6.22 -9.53 2.93
N PHE A 289 6.44 -9.29 1.64
CA PHE A 289 7.78 -9.31 1.04
C PHE A 289 8.76 -8.40 1.78
N ILE A 290 8.35 -7.17 2.09
CA ILE A 290 9.21 -6.21 2.78
C ILE A 290 9.47 -6.68 4.21
N THR A 291 8.45 -7.11 4.95
CA THR A 291 8.56 -7.60 6.33
C THR A 291 9.52 -8.78 6.43
N ILE A 292 9.37 -9.79 5.56
CA ILE A 292 10.26 -10.97 5.54
C ILE A 292 11.71 -10.56 5.22
N ASN A 293 11.92 -9.67 4.24
CA ASN A 293 13.28 -9.23 3.92
C ASN A 293 13.89 -8.38 5.04
N VAL A 294 13.10 -7.57 5.75
CA VAL A 294 13.56 -6.86 6.97
C VAL A 294 13.95 -7.88 8.04
N ALA A 295 13.11 -8.88 8.30
CA ALA A 295 13.40 -9.92 9.28
C ALA A 295 14.70 -10.68 8.94
N LYS A 296 14.87 -11.10 7.68
CA LYS A 296 16.10 -11.76 7.21
C LYS A 296 17.36 -10.90 7.43
N GLU A 297 17.28 -9.60 7.15
CA GLU A 297 18.42 -8.71 7.36
C GLU A 297 18.70 -8.47 8.86
N ILE A 298 17.68 -8.39 9.69
CA ILE A 298 17.84 -8.29 11.16
C ILE A 298 18.55 -9.56 11.68
N VAL A 299 18.06 -10.76 11.35
CA VAL A 299 18.67 -12.02 11.77
C VAL A 299 20.13 -12.13 11.30
N LYS A 300 20.40 -11.79 10.04
CA LYS A 300 21.76 -11.81 9.49
C LYS A 300 22.71 -10.88 10.23
N LEU A 301 22.27 -9.68 10.58
CA LEU A 301 23.07 -8.69 11.30
C LEU A 301 23.28 -9.10 12.76
N SER A 302 22.26 -9.68 13.41
CA SER A 302 22.38 -10.23 14.77
C SER A 302 23.44 -11.32 14.82
N ASN A 303 23.42 -12.24 13.87
CA ASN A 303 24.40 -13.34 13.81
C ASN A 303 25.82 -12.86 13.50
N SER A 304 26.00 -11.67 12.91
CA SER A 304 27.33 -11.09 12.66
C SER A 304 27.93 -10.30 13.83
N GLY A 305 27.23 -10.23 14.96
CA GLY A 305 27.68 -9.48 16.17
C GLY A 305 27.71 -7.96 16.02
N SER A 306 27.15 -7.43 14.94
CA SER A 306 27.09 -5.98 14.66
C SER A 306 25.81 -5.37 15.21
N PHE A 307 25.83 -4.97 16.49
CA PHE A 307 24.63 -4.50 17.19
C PHE A 307 24.35 -2.99 17.03
N SER A 308 25.39 -2.19 16.76
CA SER A 308 25.19 -0.75 16.57
C SER A 308 24.44 -0.46 15.26
N ASN A 309 23.26 0.15 15.37
CA ASN A 309 22.44 0.55 14.22
C ASN A 309 21.76 -0.56 13.40
N ILE A 310 21.52 -1.76 13.96
CA ILE A 310 20.82 -2.86 13.26
C ILE A 310 19.55 -2.37 12.56
N LEU A 311 18.70 -1.60 13.26
CA LEU A 311 17.46 -1.06 12.69
C LEU A 311 17.71 -0.11 11.51
N THR A 312 18.75 0.73 11.62
CA THR A 312 19.12 1.66 10.55
C THR A 312 19.69 0.91 9.34
N VAL A 313 20.51 -0.12 9.56
CA VAL A 313 21.10 -0.94 8.50
C VAL A 313 20.05 -1.80 7.82
N ALA A 314 19.16 -2.46 8.59
CA ALA A 314 18.03 -3.21 8.06
C ALA A 314 17.07 -2.31 7.27
N ALA A 315 16.76 -1.12 7.79
CA ALA A 315 15.96 -0.13 7.07
C ALA A 315 16.62 0.32 5.75
N ASN A 316 17.95 0.52 5.75
CA ASN A 316 18.68 0.90 4.53
C ASN A 316 18.77 -0.24 3.50
N ALA A 317 18.96 -1.48 3.94
CA ALA A 317 18.92 -2.66 3.07
C ALA A 317 17.54 -2.79 2.43
N CYS A 318 16.47 -2.66 3.21
CA CYS A 318 15.10 -2.72 2.72
C CYS A 318 14.74 -1.55 1.80
N ARG A 319 15.33 -0.37 1.97
CA ARG A 319 15.17 0.73 1.00
C ARG A 319 15.67 0.37 -0.38
N LYS A 320 16.78 -0.33 -0.49
CA LYS A 320 17.33 -0.78 -1.78
C LYS A 320 16.39 -1.80 -2.46
N ILE A 321 15.84 -2.72 -1.69
CA ILE A 321 14.96 -3.78 -2.21
C ILE A 321 13.56 -3.24 -2.53
N SER A 322 12.98 -2.45 -1.62
CA SER A 322 11.59 -1.98 -1.72
C SER A 322 11.43 -0.66 -2.47
N MET A 323 12.55 0.06 -2.71
CA MET A 323 12.58 1.39 -3.32
C MET A 323 11.68 2.41 -2.61
N HIS A 324 11.66 2.41 -1.26
CA HIS A 324 10.96 3.41 -0.47
C HIS A 324 11.75 4.72 -0.37
N ALA A 325 11.02 5.84 -0.32
CA ALA A 325 11.61 7.18 -0.35
C ALA A 325 12.14 7.65 1.02
N SER A 326 11.64 7.09 2.14
CA SER A 326 11.96 7.55 3.50
C SER A 326 12.09 6.39 4.50
N ASN A 327 12.88 6.62 5.54
CA ASN A 327 13.03 5.66 6.65
C ASN A 327 11.75 5.54 7.48
N SER A 328 10.98 6.62 7.62
CA SER A 328 9.70 6.58 8.35
C SER A 328 8.66 5.65 7.72
N ALA A 329 8.76 5.37 6.41
CA ALA A 329 7.91 4.37 5.77
C ALA A 329 8.35 2.95 6.08
N LEU A 330 9.56 2.75 6.62
CA LEU A 330 10.14 1.45 6.92
C LEU A 330 10.11 1.11 8.40
N SER A 331 9.98 2.10 9.31
CA SER A 331 9.86 1.84 10.75
C SER A 331 8.72 0.87 11.05
N HIS A 332 7.60 1.03 10.37
CA HIS A 332 6.46 0.12 10.49
C HIS A 332 6.82 -1.34 10.16
N TYR A 333 7.65 -1.57 9.12
CA TYR A 333 8.08 -2.93 8.78
C TYR A 333 9.06 -3.54 9.77
N VAL A 334 9.78 -2.73 10.52
CA VAL A 334 10.66 -3.20 11.59
C VAL A 334 9.83 -3.79 12.73
N HIS A 335 8.71 -3.15 13.10
CA HIS A 335 7.79 -3.70 14.09
C HIS A 335 7.17 -5.00 13.60
N LEU A 336 6.64 -5.04 12.37
CA LEU A 336 6.07 -6.25 11.79
C LEU A 336 7.12 -7.38 11.67
N ALA A 337 8.37 -7.06 11.40
CA ALA A 337 9.46 -8.05 11.35
C ALA A 337 9.80 -8.59 12.74
N ALA A 338 9.79 -7.75 13.78
CA ALA A 338 9.97 -8.18 15.16
C ALA A 338 8.82 -9.10 15.60
N ASP A 339 7.58 -8.78 15.25
CA ASP A 339 6.42 -9.64 15.52
C ASP A 339 6.55 -10.98 14.80
N LEU A 340 7.00 -10.98 13.53
CA LEU A 340 7.24 -12.21 12.78
C LEU A 340 8.30 -13.07 13.44
N ILE A 341 9.47 -12.50 13.79
CA ILE A 341 10.56 -13.21 14.47
C ILE A 341 10.09 -13.77 15.82
N ASN A 342 9.23 -13.06 16.55
CA ASN A 342 8.69 -13.51 17.83
C ASN A 342 7.60 -14.57 17.71
N SER A 343 6.79 -14.54 16.62
CA SER A 343 5.73 -15.54 16.38
C SER A 343 6.28 -16.86 15.88
N ASP A 344 7.38 -16.85 15.14
CA ASP A 344 8.03 -18.06 14.62
C ASP A 344 8.87 -18.82 15.65
N LYS A 345 8.89 -18.38 16.91
CA LYS A 345 9.59 -19.10 17.99
C LYS A 345 9.20 -20.58 18.17
N ASN A 346 8.12 -21.00 17.52
CA ASN A 346 7.62 -22.37 17.67
C ASN A 346 7.89 -23.30 16.49
N ASN A 347 8.43 -22.88 15.33
CA ASN A 347 8.49 -23.82 14.20
C ASN A 347 9.64 -23.77 13.20
N VAL A 348 10.52 -22.75 13.08
CA VAL A 348 11.49 -22.75 11.95
C VAL A 348 12.85 -22.09 12.22
N LEU A 349 13.11 -21.52 13.36
CA LEU A 349 14.45 -21.01 13.67
C LEU A 349 15.01 -21.73 14.89
N GLU A 350 15.58 -22.89 14.69
CA GLU A 350 16.58 -23.47 15.60
C GLU A 350 17.87 -22.62 15.55
N ALA A 351 17.77 -21.43 16.08
CA ALA A 351 18.90 -20.65 16.58
C ALA A 351 18.41 -19.90 17.81
N PRO A 352 19.15 -19.85 18.90
CA PRO A 352 18.69 -19.27 20.14
C PRO A 352 18.51 -17.75 19.99
N LEU A 353 17.29 -17.34 19.71
CA LEU A 353 16.81 -15.97 19.82
C LEU A 353 16.74 -15.49 21.26
N SER A 354 17.41 -16.16 22.18
CA SER A 354 17.14 -16.01 23.60
C SER A 354 17.51 -14.66 24.18
N TYR A 355 18.57 -14.03 23.72
CA TYR A 355 19.09 -12.83 24.37
C TYR A 355 18.96 -11.56 23.51
N GLU A 356 19.32 -11.66 22.27
CA GLU A 356 19.37 -10.54 21.32
C GLU A 356 17.97 -10.07 20.88
N ALA A 357 17.01 -10.98 20.76
CA ALA A 357 15.62 -10.62 20.48
C ALA A 357 14.97 -9.92 21.69
N THR A 358 15.30 -10.33 22.91
CA THR A 358 14.84 -9.66 24.14
C THR A 358 15.42 -8.26 24.24
N PHE A 359 16.69 -8.10 23.88
CA PHE A 359 17.36 -6.80 23.81
C PHE A 359 16.70 -5.85 22.81
N LEU A 360 16.46 -6.33 21.58
CA LEU A 360 15.80 -5.54 20.54
C LEU A 360 14.35 -5.19 20.92
N GLN A 361 13.62 -6.11 21.52
CA GLN A 361 12.26 -5.87 22.00
C GLN A 361 12.23 -4.82 23.11
N SER A 362 13.21 -4.85 24.01
CA SER A 362 13.35 -3.85 25.06
C SER A 362 13.63 -2.45 24.50
N LEU A 363 14.50 -2.34 23.49
CA LEU A 363 14.77 -1.06 22.82
C LEU A 363 13.53 -0.54 22.06
N ILE A 364 12.78 -1.43 21.39
CA ILE A 364 11.54 -1.08 20.68
C ILE A 364 10.49 -0.57 21.69
N SER A 365 10.32 -1.26 22.82
CA SER A 365 9.36 -0.84 23.86
C SER A 365 9.67 0.53 24.44
N VAL A 366 10.96 0.85 24.69
CA VAL A 366 11.36 2.19 25.14
C VAL A 366 11.01 3.25 24.09
N LYS A 367 11.28 2.96 22.81
CA LYS A 367 10.95 3.86 21.73
C LYS A 367 9.45 4.09 21.58
N GLU A 368 8.62 3.05 21.72
CA GLU A 368 7.16 3.17 21.68
C GLU A 368 6.64 4.04 22.84
N LEU A 369 7.17 3.85 24.05
CA LEU A 369 6.82 4.68 25.20
C LEU A 369 7.17 6.14 24.97
N HIS A 370 8.31 6.43 24.37
CA HIS A 370 8.74 7.77 23.99
C HIS A 370 7.85 8.36 22.87
N ASP A 371 7.60 7.60 21.79
CA ASP A 371 6.76 8.05 20.68
C ASP A 371 5.29 8.30 21.11
N MET A 372 4.83 7.61 22.18
CA MET A 372 3.53 7.82 22.84
C MET A 372 3.55 9.00 23.83
N GLY A 373 4.68 9.65 24.05
CA GLY A 373 4.83 10.73 25.02
C GLY A 373 4.71 10.28 26.48
N LYS A 374 4.90 8.99 26.76
CA LYS A 374 4.86 8.43 28.13
C LYS A 374 6.18 8.58 28.89
N ILE A 375 7.27 8.75 28.18
CA ILE A 375 8.61 9.05 28.72
C ILE A 375 9.21 10.19 27.90
N ASP A 376 10.04 11.02 28.53
CA ASP A 376 10.74 12.11 27.86
C ASP A 376 12.06 11.63 27.22
N ASP A 377 12.73 12.52 26.46
CA ASP A 377 14.00 12.23 25.78
C ASP A 377 15.09 11.73 26.74
N LYS A 378 15.11 12.25 27.95
CA LYS A 378 16.10 11.94 28.99
C LYS A 378 15.85 10.53 29.55
N ASP A 379 14.62 10.21 29.87
CA ASP A 379 14.20 8.91 30.37
C ASP A 379 14.37 7.83 29.30
N ALA A 380 14.07 8.13 28.05
CA ALA A 380 14.32 7.24 26.92
C ALA A 380 15.81 6.95 26.76
N LEU A 381 16.67 7.97 26.84
CA LEU A 381 18.12 7.81 26.74
C LEU A 381 18.68 6.95 27.91
N TYR A 382 18.25 7.21 29.14
CA TYR A 382 18.67 6.39 30.29
C TYR A 382 18.22 4.94 30.15
N SER A 383 17.00 4.71 29.73
CA SER A 383 16.47 3.36 29.47
C SER A 383 17.26 2.63 28.39
N PHE A 384 17.62 3.30 27.29
CA PHE A 384 18.48 2.73 26.26
C PHE A 384 19.88 2.38 26.77
N LEU A 385 20.48 3.25 27.57
CA LEU A 385 21.81 3.01 28.19
C LEU A 385 21.77 1.85 29.17
N ASP A 386 20.72 1.75 29.99
CA ASP A 386 20.55 0.66 30.95
C ASP A 386 20.39 -0.69 30.27
N ILE A 387 19.53 -0.76 29.22
CA ILE A 387 19.36 -1.95 28.38
C ILE A 387 20.70 -2.35 27.73
N ALA A 388 21.46 -1.38 27.21
CA ALA A 388 22.75 -1.63 26.56
C ALA A 388 23.82 -2.12 27.56
N ASN A 389 23.85 -1.54 28.76
CA ASN A 389 24.79 -1.94 29.83
C ASN A 389 24.47 -3.34 30.38
N ASN A 390 23.18 -3.64 30.59
CA ASN A 390 22.75 -4.98 30.99
C ASN A 390 23.08 -6.04 29.95
N PHE A 391 22.98 -5.69 28.67
CA PHE A 391 23.36 -6.58 27.57
C PHE A 391 24.88 -6.82 27.50
N LYS A 392 25.71 -5.84 27.83
CA LYS A 392 27.18 -5.94 27.80
C LYS A 392 27.76 -6.75 28.95
N ASN A 393 27.04 -6.83 30.10
CA ASN A 393 27.51 -7.44 31.34
C ASN A 393 27.06 -8.90 31.53
N GLN A 394 26.39 -9.49 30.53
CA GLN A 394 26.03 -10.91 30.47
C GLN A 394 26.71 -11.61 29.29
#